data_ad9843ccc9c99cac7ba81d0b93b22922
#
_entry.id   ad9843ccc9c99cac7ba81d0b93b22922
#
_cell.length_a   1.000
_cell.length_b   1.000
_cell.length_c   1.000
_cell.angle_alpha   90.00
_cell.angle_beta   90.00
_cell.angle_gamma   90.00
#
_symmetry.space_group_name_H-M   'P 1'
#
loop_
_entity.id
_entity.type
_entity.pdbx_description
1 polymer ?
#
loop_
_entity_poly.entity_id
_entity_poly.type
_entity_poly.pdbx_seq_one_letter_code
_entity_poly.pdbx_strand_id
1 'polypeptide(L)'
;MLSRTADNLYWIARYMERADTSARLLEVGSRISLMPSAHGYRSEWDSLLQASGMAEGFARKYGDPVQRNLESWLFFDRDNPSSVASCLTAARENGRIVRTALTAQVWDALNSAFQELRVLERRERSSLELSELTDWVMQKAAMVRGAIDATLLRNDGYNFLNIGYYLERADNTARLMDVKYYVLLPRVEFVGSGLDNYQWTTLLRAMGAQRAFHWAYGGEVTAAKIAEFLILNPQCPRSLTTCVAGIANHLGRLAKAYGRETGAQGRARAMLADLESESVERIFDEGLHEYQSRFIGDAAGLGGAIHEVYLSGETR
;
A
#
# COMPACT_ATOMS: atom_id res chain seq x y z
N MET A 1 2.84 -23.06 -13.46
CA MET A 1 3.12 -21.81 -14.26
C MET A 1 4.62 -21.59 -14.30
N LEU A 2 5.16 -20.97 -15.36
CA LEU A 2 6.58 -20.58 -15.42
C LEU A 2 6.86 -19.45 -14.41
N SER A 3 7.98 -19.51 -13.67
CA SER A 3 8.37 -18.54 -12.66
C SER A 3 8.37 -17.10 -13.19
N ARG A 4 8.91 -16.87 -14.40
CA ARG A 4 8.89 -15.56 -15.06
C ARG A 4 7.47 -15.00 -15.29
N THR A 5 6.51 -15.86 -15.61
CA THR A 5 5.11 -15.45 -15.78
C THR A 5 4.49 -15.11 -14.41
N ALA A 6 4.77 -15.95 -13.41
CA ALA A 6 4.32 -15.72 -12.03
C ALA A 6 4.88 -14.40 -11.48
N ASP A 7 6.17 -14.14 -11.69
CA ASP A 7 6.85 -12.91 -11.27
C ASP A 7 6.21 -11.65 -11.88
N ASN A 8 6.01 -11.64 -13.20
CA ASN A 8 5.36 -10.50 -13.85
C ASN A 8 3.94 -10.26 -13.34
N LEU A 9 3.13 -11.32 -13.13
CA LEU A 9 1.77 -11.19 -12.60
C LEU A 9 1.77 -10.68 -11.16
N TYR A 10 2.64 -11.20 -10.31
CA TYR A 10 2.83 -10.73 -8.94
C TYR A 10 3.19 -9.24 -8.89
N TRP A 11 4.13 -8.80 -9.72
CA TRP A 11 4.57 -7.42 -9.75
C TRP A 11 3.56 -6.46 -10.39
N ILE A 12 2.71 -6.89 -11.33
CA ILE A 12 1.60 -6.06 -11.82
C ILE A 12 0.74 -5.58 -10.65
N ALA A 13 0.32 -6.51 -9.80
CA ALA A 13 -0.55 -6.18 -8.67
C ALA A 13 0.18 -5.32 -7.62
N ARG A 14 1.46 -5.62 -7.33
CA ARG A 14 2.28 -4.80 -6.43
C ARG A 14 2.43 -3.37 -6.93
N TYR A 15 2.76 -3.18 -8.19
CA TYR A 15 2.93 -1.84 -8.75
C TYR A 15 1.62 -1.05 -8.77
N MET A 16 0.50 -1.68 -9.08
CA MET A 16 -0.81 -1.00 -9.04
C MET A 16 -1.19 -0.57 -7.62
N GLU A 17 -0.98 -1.42 -6.63
CA GLU A 17 -1.25 -1.08 -5.22
C GLU A 17 -0.25 -0.04 -4.69
N ARG A 18 1.01 -0.07 -5.12
CA ARG A 18 2.02 0.93 -4.78
C ARG A 18 1.69 2.30 -5.36
N ALA A 19 1.22 2.37 -6.60
CA ALA A 19 0.74 3.62 -7.20
C ALA A 19 -0.44 4.20 -6.42
N ASP A 20 -1.42 3.37 -6.04
CA ASP A 20 -2.54 3.76 -5.17
C ASP A 20 -2.04 4.33 -3.84
N THR A 21 -1.03 3.71 -3.24
CA THR A 21 -0.46 4.17 -1.96
C THR A 21 0.29 5.49 -2.11
N SER A 22 1.06 5.68 -3.17
CA SER A 22 1.75 6.96 -3.41
C SER A 22 0.75 8.12 -3.55
N ALA A 23 -0.40 7.87 -4.20
CA ALA A 23 -1.49 8.84 -4.26
C ALA A 23 -2.10 9.11 -2.87
N ARG A 24 -2.32 8.09 -2.05
CA ARG A 24 -2.85 8.23 -0.69
C ARG A 24 -1.89 8.97 0.24
N LEU A 25 -0.59 8.75 0.13
CA LEU A 25 0.42 9.50 0.86
C LEU A 25 0.34 11.00 0.51
N LEU A 26 0.22 11.34 -0.77
CA LEU A 26 0.04 12.72 -1.21
C LEU A 26 -1.26 13.33 -0.65
N GLU A 27 -2.36 12.59 -0.64
CA GLU A 27 -3.61 13.05 -0.04
C GLU A 27 -3.48 13.30 1.47
N VAL A 28 -2.84 12.37 2.22
CA VAL A 28 -2.56 12.55 3.66
C VAL A 28 -1.74 13.81 3.89
N GLY A 29 -0.62 13.97 3.18
CA GLY A 29 0.26 15.12 3.36
C GLY A 29 -0.42 16.43 3.06
N SER A 30 -1.17 16.50 1.96
CA SER A 30 -1.93 17.71 1.61
C SER A 30 -2.95 18.10 2.69
N ARG A 31 -3.67 17.12 3.26
CA ARG A 31 -4.67 17.40 4.31
C ARG A 31 -4.02 17.79 5.63
N ILE A 32 -2.94 17.14 6.02
CA ILE A 32 -2.24 17.44 7.27
C ILE A 32 -1.53 18.80 7.17
N SER A 33 -0.96 19.15 6.01
CA SER A 33 -0.28 20.45 5.81
C SER A 33 -1.21 21.66 5.89
N LEU A 34 -2.53 21.48 5.79
CA LEU A 34 -3.53 22.53 5.98
C LEU A 34 -3.79 22.85 7.47
N MET A 35 -3.21 22.07 8.39
CA MET A 35 -3.42 22.28 9.82
C MET A 35 -2.45 23.33 10.37
N PRO A 36 -2.88 24.13 11.39
CA PRO A 36 -1.96 25.02 12.08
C PRO A 36 -0.85 24.21 12.76
N SER A 37 0.38 24.39 12.35
CA SER A 37 1.55 23.79 12.98
C SER A 37 2.03 24.67 14.13
N ALA A 38 2.18 24.12 15.34
CA ALA A 38 2.63 24.86 16.52
C ALA A 38 4.15 25.14 16.51
N HIS A 39 4.92 24.50 15.64
CA HIS A 39 6.39 24.53 15.62
C HIS A 39 7.02 24.82 14.26
N GLY A 40 6.37 25.62 13.40
CA GLY A 40 6.92 26.05 12.11
C GLY A 40 7.37 24.87 11.23
N TYR A 41 6.77 24.73 10.13
CA TYR A 41 7.02 24.01 8.85
C TYR A 41 8.17 22.96 8.76
N ARG A 42 8.49 22.23 9.75
CA ARG A 42 9.13 20.92 9.57
C ARG A 42 8.05 19.86 9.63
N SER A 43 7.92 19.49 8.75
CA SER A 43 6.86 19.47 7.80
C SER A 43 6.30 18.07 7.86
N GLU A 44 5.00 18.02 7.93
CA GLU A 44 4.17 16.83 7.76
C GLU A 44 4.63 16.03 6.53
N TRP A 45 5.21 16.68 5.54
CA TRP A 45 5.81 16.10 4.35
C TRP A 45 7.08 15.30 4.64
N ASP A 46 7.94 15.77 5.58
CA ASP A 46 9.11 15.02 6.02
C ASP A 46 8.68 13.73 6.74
N SER A 47 7.64 13.81 7.55
CA SER A 47 7.03 12.66 8.23
C SER A 47 6.55 11.58 7.25
N LEU A 48 5.92 11.97 6.15
CA LEU A 48 5.52 11.04 5.09
C LEU A 48 6.72 10.37 4.41
N LEU A 49 7.76 11.14 4.14
CA LEU A 49 8.98 10.61 3.51
C LEU A 49 9.67 9.60 4.43
N GLN A 50 9.73 9.88 5.74
CA GLN A 50 10.29 8.97 6.74
C GLN A 50 9.48 7.66 6.81
N ALA A 51 8.17 7.74 7.04
CA ALA A 51 7.30 6.58 7.14
C ALA A 51 7.29 5.71 5.87
N SER A 52 7.39 6.34 4.70
CA SER A 52 7.45 5.63 3.42
C SER A 52 8.82 5.03 3.10
N GLY A 53 9.86 5.38 3.87
CA GLY A 53 11.25 4.97 3.60
C GLY A 53 11.87 5.66 2.38
N MET A 54 11.32 6.79 1.93
CA MET A 54 11.77 7.51 0.72
C MET A 54 12.58 8.77 1.02
N ALA A 55 12.81 9.11 2.29
CA ALA A 55 13.44 10.35 2.72
C ALA A 55 14.84 10.57 2.11
N GLU A 56 15.71 9.56 2.15
CA GLU A 56 17.07 9.67 1.63
C GLU A 56 17.10 9.90 0.11
N GLY A 57 16.29 9.16 -0.66
CA GLY A 57 16.21 9.31 -2.11
C GLY A 57 15.68 10.70 -2.51
N PHE A 58 14.66 11.18 -1.79
CA PHE A 58 14.10 12.50 -2.00
C PHE A 58 15.13 13.61 -1.69
N ALA A 59 15.79 13.55 -0.53
CA ALA A 59 16.74 14.58 -0.09
C ALA A 59 17.92 14.73 -1.06
N ARG A 60 18.38 13.63 -1.65
CA ARG A 60 19.46 13.67 -2.66
C ARG A 60 19.09 14.47 -3.91
N LYS A 61 17.81 14.59 -4.24
CA LYS A 61 17.36 15.23 -5.50
C LYS A 61 16.67 16.57 -5.31
N TYR A 62 15.83 16.69 -4.27
CA TYR A 62 14.95 17.84 -4.10
C TYR A 62 15.33 18.75 -2.91
N GLY A 63 16.01 18.20 -1.90
CA GLY A 63 16.34 18.93 -0.68
C GLY A 63 15.12 19.19 0.20
N ASP A 64 14.50 20.36 0.06
CA ASP A 64 13.40 20.78 0.95
C ASP A 64 12.08 20.02 0.66
N PRO A 65 11.43 19.45 1.69
CA PRO A 65 10.18 18.74 1.56
C PRO A 65 8.97 19.68 1.47
N VAL A 66 8.87 20.41 0.36
CA VAL A 66 7.70 21.22 0.03
C VAL A 66 6.74 20.46 -0.87
N GLN A 67 5.44 20.77 -0.78
CA GLN A 67 4.38 20.06 -1.51
C GLN A 67 4.73 19.80 -2.97
N ARG A 68 5.12 20.81 -3.72
CA ARG A 68 5.46 20.71 -5.15
C ARG A 68 6.57 19.68 -5.43
N ASN A 69 7.57 19.60 -4.55
CA ASN A 69 8.69 18.67 -4.70
C ASN A 69 8.22 17.24 -4.41
N LEU A 70 7.34 17.05 -3.41
CA LEU A 70 6.78 15.74 -3.12
C LEU A 70 5.79 15.28 -4.20
N GLU A 71 4.97 16.18 -4.72
CA GLU A 71 4.12 15.86 -5.88
C GLU A 71 4.97 15.39 -7.06
N SER A 72 6.07 16.08 -7.34
CA SER A 72 7.00 15.66 -8.39
C SER A 72 7.60 14.30 -8.08
N TRP A 73 8.13 14.09 -6.88
CA TRP A 73 8.80 12.87 -6.44
C TRP A 73 7.88 11.64 -6.41
N LEU A 74 6.71 11.79 -5.80
CA LEU A 74 5.78 10.67 -5.59
C LEU A 74 4.91 10.38 -6.82
N PHE A 75 4.64 11.39 -7.66
CA PHE A 75 3.77 11.17 -8.80
C PHE A 75 4.53 10.96 -10.12
N PHE A 76 5.48 11.82 -10.45
CA PHE A 76 6.02 11.90 -11.81
C PHE A 76 7.46 11.42 -11.96
N ASP A 77 8.26 11.46 -10.89
CA ASP A 77 9.70 11.25 -10.98
C ASP A 77 10.05 9.80 -11.29
N ARG A 78 10.79 9.60 -12.39
CA ARG A 78 11.20 8.27 -12.85
C ARG A 78 12.39 7.70 -12.07
N ASP A 79 13.15 8.54 -11.35
CA ASP A 79 14.22 8.09 -10.46
C ASP A 79 13.66 7.53 -9.14
N ASN A 80 12.39 7.82 -8.83
CA ASN A 80 11.68 7.16 -7.76
C ASN A 80 10.97 5.91 -8.29
N PRO A 81 11.41 4.69 -7.96
CA PRO A 81 10.76 3.46 -8.42
C PRO A 81 9.34 3.26 -7.86
N SER A 82 9.00 4.00 -6.80
CA SER A 82 7.68 3.98 -6.17
C SER A 82 6.77 5.14 -6.62
N SER A 83 7.22 6.01 -7.52
CA SER A 83 6.35 7.03 -8.08
C SER A 83 5.19 6.40 -8.88
N VAL A 84 4.06 7.11 -8.93
CA VAL A 84 2.91 6.69 -9.74
C VAL A 84 3.33 6.41 -11.17
N ALA A 85 4.14 7.31 -11.77
CA ALA A 85 4.61 7.17 -13.14
C ALA A 85 5.49 5.92 -13.35
N SER A 86 6.42 5.64 -12.44
CA SER A 86 7.27 4.44 -12.49
C SER A 86 6.43 3.18 -12.31
N CYS A 87 5.54 3.15 -11.32
CA CYS A 87 4.69 2.01 -11.01
C CYS A 87 3.73 1.66 -12.17
N LEU A 88 3.00 2.63 -12.71
CA LEU A 88 2.08 2.38 -13.83
C LEU A 88 2.82 1.92 -15.09
N THR A 89 4.01 2.46 -15.33
CA THR A 89 4.85 2.03 -16.45
C THR A 89 5.31 0.59 -16.26
N ALA A 90 5.82 0.24 -15.07
CA ALA A 90 6.28 -1.10 -14.76
C ALA A 90 5.13 -2.13 -14.79
N ALA A 91 3.96 -1.78 -14.22
CA ALA A 91 2.77 -2.64 -14.29
C ALA A 91 2.34 -2.93 -15.74
N ARG A 92 2.33 -1.90 -16.57
CA ARG A 92 1.98 -2.06 -18.01
C ARG A 92 3.02 -2.88 -18.75
N GLU A 93 4.33 -2.69 -18.52
CA GLU A 93 5.38 -3.48 -19.17
C GLU A 93 5.33 -4.94 -18.74
N ASN A 94 5.13 -5.22 -17.45
CA ASN A 94 4.90 -6.59 -16.99
C ASN A 94 3.67 -7.20 -17.65
N GLY A 95 2.56 -6.44 -17.76
CA GLY A 95 1.36 -6.88 -18.47
C GLY A 95 1.61 -7.17 -19.96
N ARG A 96 2.46 -6.40 -20.62
CA ARG A 96 2.86 -6.62 -22.02
C ARG A 96 3.62 -7.94 -22.18
N ILE A 97 4.53 -8.25 -21.25
CA ILE A 97 5.35 -9.48 -21.27
C ILE A 97 4.43 -10.72 -21.11
N VAL A 98 3.42 -10.64 -20.25
CA VAL A 98 2.52 -11.77 -19.99
C VAL A 98 1.14 -11.60 -20.62
N ARG A 99 1.05 -10.89 -21.75
CA ARG A 99 -0.20 -10.51 -22.40
C ARG A 99 -1.15 -11.70 -22.61
N THR A 100 -0.64 -12.88 -22.91
CA THR A 100 -1.41 -14.11 -23.12
C THR A 100 -1.98 -14.72 -21.84
N ALA A 101 -1.49 -14.33 -20.68
CA ALA A 101 -1.99 -14.76 -19.37
C ALA A 101 -3.05 -13.79 -18.81
N LEU A 102 -3.29 -12.66 -19.47
CA LEU A 102 -4.29 -11.66 -19.08
C LEU A 102 -5.52 -11.72 -19.95
N THR A 103 -6.67 -11.36 -19.40
CA THR A 103 -7.88 -11.09 -20.20
C THR A 103 -7.76 -9.77 -20.95
N ALA A 104 -8.59 -9.58 -21.97
CA ALA A 104 -8.62 -8.31 -22.69
C ALA A 104 -8.91 -7.14 -21.73
N GLN A 105 -9.88 -7.30 -20.83
CA GLN A 105 -10.29 -6.28 -19.88
C GLN A 105 -9.16 -5.87 -18.92
N VAL A 106 -8.39 -6.82 -18.41
CA VAL A 106 -7.23 -6.52 -17.54
C VAL A 106 -6.15 -5.76 -18.31
N TRP A 107 -5.86 -6.19 -19.53
CA TRP A 107 -4.91 -5.49 -20.38
C TRP A 107 -5.37 -4.07 -20.75
N ASP A 108 -6.61 -3.92 -21.12
CA ASP A 108 -7.18 -2.62 -21.53
C ASP A 108 -7.17 -1.64 -20.35
N ALA A 109 -7.46 -2.13 -19.12
CA ALA A 109 -7.38 -1.33 -17.91
C ALA A 109 -5.95 -0.85 -17.63
N LEU A 110 -4.94 -1.74 -17.71
CA LEU A 110 -3.53 -1.38 -17.55
C LEU A 110 -3.05 -0.41 -18.62
N ASN A 111 -3.38 -0.69 -19.88
CA ASN A 111 -2.93 0.11 -21.00
C ASN A 111 -3.60 1.50 -21.03
N SER A 112 -4.89 1.59 -20.71
CA SER A 112 -5.61 2.87 -20.56
C SER A 112 -4.99 3.73 -19.46
N ALA A 113 -4.73 3.17 -18.28
CA ALA A 113 -4.04 3.89 -17.20
C ALA A 113 -2.69 4.46 -17.65
N PHE A 114 -1.90 3.66 -18.37
CA PHE A 114 -0.62 4.12 -18.91
C PHE A 114 -0.76 5.21 -19.98
N GLN A 115 -1.71 5.08 -20.92
CA GLN A 115 -1.91 6.10 -21.96
C GLN A 115 -2.38 7.43 -21.36
N GLU A 116 -3.27 7.40 -20.40
CA GLU A 116 -3.74 8.59 -19.71
C GLU A 116 -2.62 9.24 -18.88
N LEU A 117 -1.77 8.44 -18.22
CA LEU A 117 -0.56 8.93 -17.56
C LEU A 117 0.32 9.73 -18.54
N ARG A 118 0.55 9.20 -19.76
CA ARG A 118 1.33 9.89 -20.80
C ARG A 118 0.72 11.24 -21.20
N VAL A 119 -0.59 11.37 -21.14
CA VAL A 119 -1.27 12.66 -21.37
C VAL A 119 -1.02 13.61 -20.19
N LEU A 120 -1.13 13.12 -18.94
CA LEU A 120 -0.87 13.92 -17.74
C LEU A 120 0.58 14.41 -17.69
N GLU A 121 1.55 13.57 -18.06
CA GLU A 121 2.97 13.93 -18.10
C GLU A 121 3.30 15.09 -19.06
N ARG A 122 2.47 15.31 -20.10
CA ARG A 122 2.64 16.37 -21.09
C ARG A 122 1.97 17.69 -20.71
N ARG A 123 1.07 17.66 -19.71
CA ARG A 123 0.37 18.87 -19.24
C ARG A 123 1.31 19.71 -18.38
N GLU A 124 1.06 21.02 -18.37
CA GLU A 124 1.73 21.93 -17.45
C GLU A 124 1.40 21.58 -16.00
N ARG A 125 2.42 21.48 -15.14
CA ARG A 125 2.25 21.14 -13.73
C ARG A 125 1.31 22.08 -12.97
N SER A 126 1.36 23.38 -13.31
CA SER A 126 0.50 24.41 -12.74
C SER A 126 -1.00 24.23 -13.05
N SER A 127 -1.31 23.45 -14.07
CA SER A 127 -2.70 23.16 -14.48
C SER A 127 -3.26 21.86 -13.89
N LEU A 128 -2.50 21.17 -13.02
CA LEU A 128 -2.88 19.90 -12.44
C LEU A 128 -3.22 20.09 -10.96
N GLU A 129 -4.44 19.76 -10.58
CA GLU A 129 -4.86 19.76 -9.19
C GLU A 129 -4.50 18.43 -8.53
N LEU A 130 -3.88 18.48 -7.34
CA LEU A 130 -3.42 17.30 -6.62
C LEU A 130 -4.56 16.32 -6.33
N SER A 131 -5.73 16.82 -5.94
CA SER A 131 -6.91 16.01 -5.68
C SER A 131 -7.37 15.25 -6.91
N GLU A 132 -7.37 15.88 -8.10
CA GLU A 132 -7.71 15.22 -9.36
C GLU A 132 -6.72 14.11 -9.72
N LEU A 133 -5.42 14.35 -9.48
CA LEU A 133 -4.37 13.37 -9.73
C LEU A 133 -4.51 12.15 -8.81
N THR A 134 -4.73 12.37 -7.53
CA THR A 134 -4.87 11.29 -6.54
C THR A 134 -6.13 10.46 -6.77
N ASP A 135 -7.26 11.10 -7.05
CA ASP A 135 -8.52 10.45 -7.38
C ASP A 135 -8.40 9.61 -8.66
N TRP A 136 -7.74 10.15 -9.68
CA TRP A 136 -7.48 9.45 -10.92
C TRP A 136 -6.69 8.16 -10.70
N VAL A 137 -5.60 8.20 -9.91
CA VAL A 137 -4.80 7.00 -9.61
C VAL A 137 -5.64 5.95 -8.88
N MET A 138 -6.38 6.37 -7.84
CA MET A 138 -7.24 5.46 -7.07
C MET A 138 -8.31 4.80 -7.95
N GLN A 139 -8.90 5.55 -8.89
CA GLN A 139 -9.86 5.01 -9.87
C GLN A 139 -9.19 3.99 -10.82
N LYS A 140 -7.97 4.28 -11.32
CA LYS A 140 -7.26 3.34 -12.20
C LYS A 140 -6.85 2.06 -11.47
N ALA A 141 -6.38 2.17 -10.23
CA ALA A 141 -6.08 1.00 -9.41
C ALA A 141 -7.33 0.14 -9.15
N ALA A 142 -8.46 0.78 -8.82
CA ALA A 142 -9.74 0.09 -8.62
C ALA A 142 -10.24 -0.57 -9.92
N MET A 143 -10.09 0.08 -11.08
CA MET A 143 -10.47 -0.45 -12.38
C MET A 143 -9.67 -1.71 -12.75
N VAL A 144 -8.34 -1.67 -12.58
CA VAL A 144 -7.48 -2.84 -12.82
C VAL A 144 -7.84 -3.98 -11.87
N ARG A 145 -8.04 -3.68 -10.58
CA ARG A 145 -8.45 -4.67 -9.59
C ARG A 145 -9.81 -5.29 -9.95
N GLY A 146 -10.79 -4.47 -10.29
CA GLY A 146 -12.12 -4.92 -10.72
C GLY A 146 -12.07 -5.81 -11.96
N ALA A 147 -11.25 -5.47 -12.96
CA ALA A 147 -11.05 -6.29 -14.14
C ALA A 147 -10.43 -7.66 -13.81
N ILE A 148 -9.43 -7.71 -12.93
CA ILE A 148 -8.83 -8.97 -12.45
C ILE A 148 -9.88 -9.85 -11.78
N ASP A 149 -10.63 -9.28 -10.85
CA ASP A 149 -11.61 -10.04 -10.06
C ASP A 149 -12.81 -10.52 -10.89
N ALA A 150 -13.23 -9.73 -11.86
CA ALA A 150 -14.40 -10.01 -12.68
C ALA A 150 -14.12 -10.96 -13.86
N THR A 151 -12.88 -10.99 -14.38
CA THR A 151 -12.67 -11.63 -15.69
C THR A 151 -11.56 -12.69 -15.70
N LEU A 152 -10.65 -12.68 -14.73
CA LEU A 152 -9.53 -13.62 -14.74
C LEU A 152 -9.94 -14.98 -14.16
N LEU A 153 -9.55 -16.06 -14.83
CA LEU A 153 -9.74 -17.40 -14.32
C LEU A 153 -9.00 -17.58 -12.98
N ARG A 154 -9.64 -18.26 -12.01
CA ARG A 154 -9.13 -18.49 -10.65
C ARG A 154 -8.02 -19.58 -10.61
N ASN A 155 -7.03 -19.44 -11.48
CA ASN A 155 -5.87 -20.33 -11.63
C ASN A 155 -4.63 -19.78 -10.88
N ASP A 156 -3.45 -20.31 -11.18
CA ASP A 156 -2.17 -19.90 -10.59
C ASP A 156 -1.92 -18.40 -10.79
N GLY A 157 -2.17 -17.88 -12.00
CA GLY A 157 -1.96 -16.48 -12.33
C GLY A 157 -2.79 -15.54 -11.45
N TYR A 158 -4.05 -15.90 -11.21
CA TYR A 158 -4.91 -15.18 -10.29
C TYR A 158 -4.36 -15.22 -8.86
N ASN A 159 -3.81 -16.37 -8.43
CA ASN A 159 -3.23 -16.48 -7.10
C ASN A 159 -1.99 -15.60 -6.95
N PHE A 160 -1.08 -15.55 -7.93
CA PHE A 160 0.10 -14.68 -7.89
C PHE A 160 -0.25 -13.19 -7.90
N LEU A 161 -1.22 -12.76 -8.71
CA LEU A 161 -1.74 -11.38 -8.67
C LEU A 161 -2.25 -11.02 -7.27
N ASN A 162 -3.04 -11.90 -6.65
CA ASN A 162 -3.60 -11.64 -5.33
C ASN A 162 -2.55 -11.65 -4.21
N ILE A 163 -1.57 -12.55 -4.26
CA ILE A 163 -0.46 -12.56 -3.31
C ILE A 163 0.29 -11.22 -3.39
N GLY A 164 0.62 -10.75 -4.59
CA GLY A 164 1.27 -9.45 -4.78
C GLY A 164 0.41 -8.29 -4.24
N TYR A 165 -0.89 -8.29 -4.56
CA TYR A 165 -1.84 -7.29 -4.10
C TYR A 165 -1.93 -7.21 -2.57
N TYR A 166 -2.14 -8.34 -1.91
CA TYR A 166 -2.30 -8.35 -0.45
C TYR A 166 -1.00 -8.05 0.28
N LEU A 167 0.14 -8.51 -0.24
CA LEU A 167 1.44 -8.23 0.39
C LEU A 167 1.79 -6.75 0.32
N GLU A 168 1.60 -6.11 -0.84
CA GLU A 168 1.82 -4.67 -0.96
C GLU A 168 0.84 -3.87 -0.11
N ARG A 169 -0.42 -4.29 -0.07
CA ARG A 169 -1.46 -3.62 0.74
C ARG A 169 -1.17 -3.71 2.23
N ALA A 170 -0.68 -4.84 2.72
CA ALA A 170 -0.28 -5.01 4.12
C ALA A 170 0.86 -4.06 4.49
N ASP A 171 1.95 -4.08 3.71
CA ASP A 171 3.10 -3.19 3.89
C ASP A 171 2.68 -1.71 3.85
N ASN A 172 1.86 -1.34 2.89
CA ASN A 172 1.36 0.02 2.71
C ASN A 172 0.44 0.47 3.86
N THR A 173 -0.43 -0.41 4.38
CA THR A 173 -1.28 -0.08 5.52
C THR A 173 -0.42 0.17 6.77
N ALA A 174 0.58 -0.68 7.01
CA ALA A 174 1.50 -0.49 8.12
C ALA A 174 2.26 0.83 8.01
N ARG A 175 2.82 1.16 6.84
CA ARG A 175 3.52 2.44 6.61
C ARG A 175 2.62 3.66 6.72
N LEU A 176 1.38 3.60 6.20
CA LEU A 176 0.43 4.70 6.34
C LEU A 176 0.05 4.96 7.79
N MET A 177 -0.10 3.91 8.60
CA MET A 177 -0.32 4.06 10.05
C MET A 177 0.90 4.65 10.73
N ASP A 178 2.10 4.25 10.31
CA ASP A 178 3.37 4.70 10.89
C ASP A 178 3.66 6.20 10.61
N VAL A 179 3.02 6.79 9.58
CA VAL A 179 3.04 8.26 9.38
C VAL A 179 2.67 8.99 10.68
N LYS A 180 1.72 8.44 11.45
CA LYS A 180 1.26 9.05 12.70
C LYS A 180 2.36 9.15 13.76
N TYR A 181 3.32 8.23 13.79
CA TYR A 181 4.48 8.29 14.68
C TYR A 181 5.39 9.48 14.33
N TYR A 182 5.61 9.71 13.05
CA TYR A 182 6.48 10.79 12.58
C TYR A 182 5.79 12.16 12.60
N VAL A 183 4.46 12.21 12.51
CA VAL A 183 3.69 13.45 12.68
C VAL A 183 3.61 13.77 14.16
N LEU A 184 4.60 14.53 14.64
CA LEU A 184 4.72 14.90 16.05
C LEU A 184 3.52 15.76 16.50
N LEU A 185 2.85 15.30 17.54
CA LEU A 185 1.99 16.19 18.32
C LEU A 185 2.87 17.23 19.02
N PRO A 186 2.47 18.52 19.06
CA PRO A 186 3.29 19.58 19.65
C PRO A 186 3.71 19.32 21.09
N ARG A 187 2.90 18.56 21.82
CA ARG A 187 3.17 18.11 23.21
C ARG A 187 2.43 16.81 23.49
N VAL A 188 2.93 16.03 24.45
CA VAL A 188 2.29 14.77 24.90
C VAL A 188 0.83 14.99 25.38
N GLU A 189 0.54 16.18 25.93
CA GLU A 189 -0.78 16.60 26.40
C GLU A 189 -1.85 16.63 25.27
N PHE A 190 -1.43 16.64 24.00
CA PHE A 190 -2.33 16.61 22.85
C PHE A 190 -2.77 15.19 22.43
N VAL A 191 -2.23 14.15 23.05
CA VAL A 191 -2.71 12.77 22.83
C VAL A 191 -4.18 12.68 23.23
N GLY A 192 -5.03 12.20 22.33
CA GLY A 192 -6.49 12.17 22.51
C GLY A 192 -7.19 13.52 22.29
N SER A 193 -6.47 14.58 21.96
CA SER A 193 -7.05 15.89 21.63
C SER A 193 -7.78 15.88 20.28
N GLY A 194 -8.51 16.98 20.00
CA GLY A 194 -9.12 17.19 18.68
C GLY A 194 -8.13 17.15 17.52
N LEU A 195 -6.88 17.60 17.74
CA LEU A 195 -5.79 17.55 16.74
C LEU A 195 -5.38 16.10 16.46
N ASP A 196 -5.17 15.29 17.48
CA ASP A 196 -4.85 13.88 17.38
C ASP A 196 -5.94 13.11 16.63
N ASN A 197 -7.19 13.32 17.03
CA ASN A 197 -8.36 12.70 16.39
C ASN A 197 -8.51 13.12 14.91
N TYR A 198 -8.18 14.38 14.59
CA TYR A 198 -8.20 14.84 13.19
C TYR A 198 -7.13 14.12 12.35
N GLN A 199 -5.90 13.97 12.86
CA GLN A 199 -4.82 13.27 12.16
C GLN A 199 -5.21 11.79 11.90
N TRP A 200 -5.76 11.11 12.91
CA TRP A 200 -6.28 9.74 12.75
C TRP A 200 -7.42 9.66 11.74
N THR A 201 -8.36 10.61 11.78
CA THR A 201 -9.46 10.66 10.81
C THR A 201 -8.94 10.91 9.39
N THR A 202 -7.89 11.69 9.23
CA THR A 202 -7.24 11.95 7.93
C THR A 202 -6.65 10.66 7.35
N LEU A 203 -5.99 9.85 8.17
CA LEU A 203 -5.50 8.53 7.75
C LEU A 203 -6.64 7.61 7.30
N LEU A 204 -7.71 7.51 8.09
CA LEU A 204 -8.90 6.71 7.71
C LEU A 204 -9.52 7.17 6.38
N ARG A 205 -9.60 8.48 6.15
CA ARG A 205 -10.11 9.05 4.89
C ARG A 205 -9.24 8.67 3.71
N ALA A 206 -7.93 8.90 3.82
CA ALA A 206 -6.99 8.58 2.77
C ALA A 206 -6.97 7.07 2.43
N MET A 207 -7.20 6.21 3.42
CA MET A 207 -7.36 4.77 3.18
C MET A 207 -8.75 4.38 2.62
N GLY A 208 -9.69 5.34 2.48
CA GLY A 208 -11.08 5.06 2.10
C GLY A 208 -11.85 4.25 3.14
N ALA A 209 -11.37 4.24 4.38
CA ALA A 209 -11.83 3.36 5.44
C ALA A 209 -12.79 4.03 6.45
N GLN A 210 -12.97 5.36 6.38
CA GLN A 210 -13.73 6.12 7.38
C GLN A 210 -15.17 5.63 7.56
N ARG A 211 -15.90 5.40 6.48
CA ARG A 211 -17.31 4.93 6.58
C ARG A 211 -17.38 3.53 7.17
N ALA A 212 -16.51 2.63 6.74
CA ALA A 212 -16.47 1.27 7.27
C ALA A 212 -16.10 1.25 8.76
N PHE A 213 -15.17 2.13 9.18
CA PHE A 213 -14.84 2.33 10.58
C PHE A 213 -16.07 2.76 11.40
N HIS A 214 -16.83 3.76 10.92
CA HIS A 214 -18.05 4.20 11.61
C HIS A 214 -19.13 3.12 11.71
N TRP A 215 -19.24 2.27 10.70
CA TRP A 215 -20.17 1.11 10.77
C TRP A 215 -19.73 0.06 11.78
N ALA A 216 -18.42 -0.16 11.94
CA ALA A 216 -17.88 -1.16 12.86
C ALA A 216 -17.84 -0.69 14.33
N TYR A 217 -17.54 0.60 14.59
CA TYR A 217 -17.22 1.09 15.93
C TYR A 217 -18.15 2.22 16.42
N GLY A 218 -19.10 2.67 15.63
CA GLY A 218 -19.92 3.84 15.96
C GLY A 218 -19.18 5.16 15.80
N GLY A 219 -19.54 6.19 16.52
CA GLY A 219 -19.09 7.57 16.25
C GLY A 219 -17.75 7.98 16.86
N GLU A 220 -17.26 7.27 17.86
CA GLU A 220 -16.05 7.71 18.59
C GLU A 220 -14.77 7.25 17.92
N VAL A 221 -13.93 8.20 17.53
CA VAL A 221 -12.62 7.97 16.89
C VAL A 221 -11.54 8.02 17.98
N THR A 222 -10.89 6.89 18.25
CA THR A 222 -9.73 6.80 19.14
C THR A 222 -8.59 6.07 18.46
N ALA A 223 -7.35 6.36 18.87
CA ALA A 223 -6.16 5.67 18.37
C ALA A 223 -6.28 4.14 18.50
N ALA A 224 -6.76 3.65 19.66
CA ALA A 224 -6.94 2.22 19.92
C ALA A 224 -7.94 1.57 18.97
N LYS A 225 -9.12 2.17 18.76
CA LYS A 225 -10.13 1.65 17.82
C LYS A 225 -9.64 1.65 16.39
N ILE A 226 -8.86 2.67 15.99
CA ILE A 226 -8.30 2.72 14.63
C ILE A 226 -7.21 1.69 14.45
N ALA A 227 -6.33 1.52 15.44
CA ALA A 227 -5.31 0.47 15.42
C ALA A 227 -5.98 -0.91 15.34
N GLU A 228 -6.97 -1.19 16.18
CA GLU A 228 -7.76 -2.44 16.11
C GLU A 228 -8.36 -2.65 14.72
N PHE A 229 -9.00 -1.61 14.16
CA PHE A 229 -9.65 -1.69 12.85
C PHE A 229 -8.68 -1.96 11.70
N LEU A 230 -7.53 -1.28 11.69
CA LEU A 230 -6.57 -1.37 10.58
C LEU A 230 -5.55 -2.51 10.76
N ILE A 231 -5.39 -3.04 11.96
CA ILE A 231 -4.47 -4.16 12.23
C ILE A 231 -5.26 -5.47 12.33
N LEU A 232 -6.23 -5.55 13.23
CA LEU A 232 -6.80 -6.80 13.68
C LEU A 232 -8.16 -7.14 13.06
N ASN A 233 -8.95 -6.16 12.62
CA ASN A 233 -10.32 -6.41 12.18
C ASN A 233 -10.38 -7.18 10.84
N PRO A 234 -10.88 -8.44 10.81
CA PRO A 234 -10.92 -9.25 9.59
C PRO A 234 -11.96 -8.78 8.57
N GLN A 235 -12.86 -7.87 8.93
CA GLN A 235 -13.85 -7.28 8.02
C GLN A 235 -13.33 -6.04 7.30
N CYS A 236 -12.23 -5.44 7.78
CA CYS A 236 -11.61 -4.31 7.12
C CYS A 236 -10.77 -4.78 5.92
N PRO A 237 -11.09 -4.38 4.68
CA PRO A 237 -10.36 -4.85 3.48
C PRO A 237 -8.87 -4.47 3.43
N ARG A 238 -8.47 -3.51 4.26
CA ARG A 238 -7.08 -3.02 4.36
C ARG A 238 -6.39 -3.42 5.66
N SER A 239 -7.05 -4.13 6.57
CA SER A 239 -6.39 -4.56 7.80
C SER A 239 -5.25 -5.53 7.50
N LEU A 240 -4.25 -5.54 8.40
CA LEU A 240 -3.12 -6.45 8.28
C LEU A 240 -3.61 -7.89 8.33
N THR A 241 -4.56 -8.20 9.22
CA THR A 241 -5.19 -9.54 9.32
C THR A 241 -5.84 -9.96 8.01
N THR A 242 -6.69 -9.12 7.40
CA THR A 242 -7.33 -9.45 6.12
C THR A 242 -6.30 -9.67 5.00
N CYS A 243 -5.27 -8.84 4.96
CA CYS A 243 -4.23 -8.96 3.94
C CYS A 243 -3.41 -10.25 4.11
N VAL A 244 -2.97 -10.55 5.33
CA VAL A 244 -2.17 -11.78 5.60
C VAL A 244 -3.03 -13.04 5.40
N ALA A 245 -4.30 -13.03 5.81
CA ALA A 245 -5.25 -14.11 5.53
C ALA A 245 -5.42 -14.34 4.02
N GLY A 246 -5.50 -13.25 3.23
CA GLY A 246 -5.53 -13.31 1.77
C GLY A 246 -4.27 -13.97 1.20
N ILE A 247 -3.09 -13.58 1.66
CA ILE A 247 -1.81 -14.19 1.24
C ILE A 247 -1.79 -15.69 1.58
N ALA A 248 -2.10 -16.03 2.82
CA ALA A 248 -2.09 -17.42 3.30
C ALA A 248 -3.06 -18.31 2.48
N ASN A 249 -4.27 -17.80 2.18
CA ASN A 249 -5.25 -18.49 1.36
C ASN A 249 -4.73 -18.75 -0.07
N HIS A 250 -4.18 -17.74 -0.74
CA HIS A 250 -3.68 -17.88 -2.11
C HIS A 250 -2.43 -18.77 -2.18
N LEU A 251 -1.52 -18.68 -1.19
CA LEU A 251 -0.39 -19.60 -1.07
C LEU A 251 -0.86 -21.05 -0.81
N GLY A 252 -1.89 -21.24 0.00
CA GLY A 252 -2.50 -22.56 0.21
C GLY A 252 -3.11 -23.15 -1.06
N ARG A 253 -3.74 -22.33 -1.90
CA ARG A 253 -4.23 -22.77 -3.23
C ARG A 253 -3.08 -23.17 -4.16
N LEU A 254 -1.97 -22.45 -4.16
CA LEU A 254 -0.77 -22.82 -4.93
C LEU A 254 -0.17 -24.12 -4.40
N ALA A 255 -0.07 -24.32 -3.08
CA ALA A 255 0.42 -25.57 -2.50
C ALA A 255 -0.43 -26.77 -2.95
N LYS A 256 -1.76 -26.61 -2.91
CA LYS A 256 -2.70 -27.64 -3.39
C LYS A 256 -2.53 -27.91 -4.90
N ALA A 257 -2.39 -26.86 -5.72
CA ALA A 257 -2.24 -26.99 -7.16
C ALA A 257 -0.92 -27.67 -7.57
N TYR A 258 0.16 -27.42 -6.81
CA TYR A 258 1.50 -27.97 -7.08
C TYR A 258 1.81 -29.24 -6.28
N GLY A 259 0.90 -29.67 -5.42
CA GLY A 259 1.07 -30.89 -4.61
C GLY A 259 2.18 -30.81 -3.56
N ARG A 260 2.65 -29.60 -3.21
CA ARG A 260 3.71 -29.39 -2.22
C ARG A 260 3.53 -28.09 -1.43
N GLU A 261 3.87 -28.13 -0.16
CA GLU A 261 4.05 -26.95 0.68
C GLU A 261 5.51 -26.47 0.66
N THR A 262 5.71 -25.20 0.95
CA THR A 262 7.01 -24.54 0.99
C THR A 262 7.13 -23.68 2.25
N GLY A 263 8.30 -23.12 2.52
CA GLY A 263 8.50 -22.21 3.65
C GLY A 263 7.61 -20.95 3.61
N ALA A 264 7.18 -20.52 2.41
CA ALA A 264 6.31 -19.36 2.27
C ALA A 264 4.92 -19.59 2.90
N GLN A 265 4.31 -20.79 2.74
CA GLN A 265 3.05 -21.12 3.41
C GLN A 265 3.19 -21.13 4.93
N GLY A 266 4.28 -21.71 5.45
CA GLY A 266 4.54 -21.75 6.89
C GLY A 266 4.64 -20.34 7.48
N ARG A 267 5.41 -19.47 6.84
CA ARG A 267 5.57 -18.06 7.26
C ARG A 267 4.25 -17.29 7.22
N ALA A 268 3.47 -17.42 6.15
CA ALA A 268 2.19 -16.71 6.05
C ALA A 268 1.19 -17.18 7.13
N ARG A 269 1.15 -18.49 7.43
CA ARG A 269 0.31 -19.03 8.51
C ARG A 269 0.78 -18.55 9.90
N ALA A 270 2.08 -18.50 10.15
CA ALA A 270 2.62 -18.00 11.41
C ALA A 270 2.25 -16.53 11.60
N MET A 271 2.49 -15.66 10.60
CA MET A 271 2.07 -14.26 10.65
C MET A 271 0.57 -14.08 10.88
N LEU A 272 -0.27 -14.93 10.28
CA LEU A 272 -1.71 -14.88 10.49
C LEU A 272 -2.08 -15.27 11.92
N ALA A 273 -1.49 -16.35 12.44
CA ALA A 273 -1.73 -16.82 13.81
C ALA A 273 -1.29 -15.77 14.85
N ASP A 274 -0.17 -15.08 14.60
CA ASP A 274 0.29 -13.99 15.45
C ASP A 274 -0.75 -12.85 15.47
N LEU A 275 -1.26 -12.43 14.32
CA LEU A 275 -2.31 -11.39 14.22
C LEU A 275 -3.63 -11.83 14.86
N GLU A 276 -4.04 -13.09 14.71
CA GLU A 276 -5.28 -13.63 15.29
C GLU A 276 -5.22 -13.78 16.82
N SER A 277 -4.01 -13.94 17.37
CA SER A 277 -3.78 -14.01 18.81
C SER A 277 -3.45 -12.67 19.46
N GLU A 278 -3.30 -11.60 18.65
CA GLU A 278 -2.89 -10.29 19.10
C GLU A 278 -4.06 -9.48 19.69
N SER A 279 -3.74 -8.51 20.55
CA SER A 279 -4.70 -7.55 21.08
C SER A 279 -4.20 -6.11 20.97
N VAL A 280 -5.12 -5.17 20.94
CA VAL A 280 -4.79 -3.74 20.82
C VAL A 280 -3.96 -3.26 22.02
N GLU A 281 -4.22 -3.80 23.20
CA GLU A 281 -3.48 -3.47 24.43
C GLU A 281 -2.02 -3.86 24.28
N ARG A 282 -1.73 -5.08 23.84
CA ARG A 282 -0.35 -5.56 23.63
C ARG A 282 0.40 -4.77 22.55
N ILE A 283 -0.31 -4.37 21.47
CA ILE A 283 0.26 -3.52 20.43
C ILE A 283 0.69 -2.17 21.01
N PHE A 284 -0.12 -1.57 21.88
CA PHE A 284 0.22 -0.30 22.52
C PHE A 284 1.28 -0.45 23.61
N ASP A 285 1.32 -1.57 24.32
CA ASP A 285 2.36 -1.89 25.32
C ASP A 285 3.73 -2.10 24.64
N GLU A 286 3.78 -2.74 23.45
CA GLU A 286 4.99 -2.85 22.62
C GLU A 286 5.40 -1.47 22.03
N GLY A 287 4.43 -0.64 21.71
CA GLY A 287 4.59 0.59 20.94
C GLY A 287 4.11 0.40 19.51
N LEU A 288 3.19 1.28 19.06
CA LEU A 288 2.58 1.15 17.73
C LEU A 288 3.62 1.23 16.61
N HIS A 289 4.63 2.08 16.74
CA HIS A 289 5.72 2.22 15.77
C HIS A 289 6.59 0.95 15.70
N GLU A 290 6.99 0.42 16.86
CA GLU A 290 7.79 -0.78 17.00
C GLU A 290 7.06 -1.98 16.39
N TYR A 291 5.77 -2.11 16.69
CA TYR A 291 4.90 -3.11 16.10
C TYR A 291 4.85 -3.01 14.56
N GLN A 292 4.60 -1.81 14.03
CA GLN A 292 4.55 -1.59 12.57
C GLN A 292 5.90 -1.88 11.91
N SER A 293 7.00 -1.44 12.51
CA SER A 293 8.35 -1.69 12.00
C SER A 293 8.67 -3.18 11.94
N ARG A 294 8.32 -3.93 12.98
CA ARG A 294 8.45 -5.39 13.03
C ARG A 294 7.61 -6.05 11.94
N PHE A 295 6.33 -5.67 11.82
CA PHE A 295 5.42 -6.21 10.81
C PHE A 295 5.92 -5.97 9.38
N ILE A 296 6.44 -4.77 9.07
CA ILE A 296 7.03 -4.43 7.76
C ILE A 296 8.22 -5.35 7.46
N GLY A 297 9.07 -5.62 8.46
CA GLY A 297 10.18 -6.56 8.34
C GLY A 297 9.71 -7.99 8.05
N ASP A 298 8.70 -8.46 8.75
CA ASP A 298 8.10 -9.79 8.56
C ASP A 298 7.44 -9.94 7.18
N ALA A 299 6.72 -8.90 6.73
CA ALA A 299 6.12 -8.85 5.40
C ALA A 299 7.19 -8.87 4.29
N ALA A 300 8.29 -8.15 4.47
CA ALA A 300 9.42 -8.20 3.55
C ALA A 300 10.07 -9.59 3.52
N GLY A 301 10.26 -10.23 4.68
CA GLY A 301 10.76 -11.60 4.81
C GLY A 301 9.84 -12.63 4.14
N LEU A 302 8.52 -12.48 4.26
CA LEU A 302 7.54 -13.29 3.54
C LEU A 302 7.64 -13.08 2.02
N GLY A 303 7.78 -11.83 1.57
CA GLY A 303 7.99 -11.49 0.16
C GLY A 303 9.25 -12.15 -0.41
N GLY A 304 10.35 -12.14 0.34
CA GLY A 304 11.60 -12.85 0.00
C GLY A 304 11.40 -14.35 -0.15
N ALA A 305 10.71 -14.99 0.79
CA ALA A 305 10.41 -16.43 0.73
C ALA A 305 9.53 -16.80 -0.47
N ILE A 306 8.54 -15.95 -0.81
CA ILE A 306 7.71 -16.14 -2.01
C ILE A 306 8.57 -16.03 -3.28
N HIS A 307 9.44 -15.02 -3.34
CA HIS A 307 10.32 -14.81 -4.49
C HIS A 307 11.26 -15.99 -4.70
N GLU A 308 11.95 -16.44 -3.67
CA GLU A 308 12.89 -17.57 -3.74
C GLU A 308 12.24 -18.85 -4.29
N VAL A 309 11.02 -19.14 -3.83
CA VAL A 309 10.35 -20.40 -4.16
C VAL A 309 9.62 -20.39 -5.51
N TYR A 310 9.02 -19.26 -5.88
CA TYR A 310 8.08 -19.20 -7.00
C TYR A 310 8.51 -18.30 -8.14
N LEU A 311 9.32 -17.26 -7.87
CA LEU A 311 9.55 -16.16 -8.82
C LEU A 311 10.98 -16.12 -9.37
N SER A 312 11.99 -16.62 -8.65
CA SER A 312 13.41 -16.54 -9.02
C SER A 312 13.82 -17.29 -10.29
N GLY A 313 12.98 -18.22 -10.76
CA GLY A 313 13.30 -19.04 -11.94
C GLY A 313 14.40 -20.10 -11.71
N GLU A 314 14.99 -20.15 -10.53
CA GLU A 314 15.92 -21.22 -10.17
C GLU A 314 15.13 -22.51 -9.89
N THR A 315 15.22 -23.46 -10.83
CA THR A 315 14.73 -24.83 -10.63
C THR A 315 15.62 -25.50 -9.61
N ARG A 316 15.12 -25.68 -8.38
CA ARG A 316 15.64 -26.70 -7.46
C ARG A 316 14.93 -28.03 -7.65
#